data_2b9de542e906b4d802fa76414eb3dd79
#
_entry.id   2b9de542e906b4d802fa76414eb3dd79
#
_cell.length_a   1.000
_cell.length_b   1.000
_cell.length_c   1.000
_cell.angle_alpha   90.00
_cell.angle_beta   90.00
_cell.angle_gamma   90.00
#
_symmetry.space_group_name_H-M   'P 1'
#
loop_
_entity.id
_entity.type
_entity.pdbx_description
1 polymer ?
#
loop_
_entity_poly.entity_id
_entity_poly.type
_entity_poly.pdbx_seq_one_letter_code
_entity_poly.pdbx_strand_id
1 'polypeptide(L)'
;GMTVLYGTGPFKLVSYKTGVGVELTKNENYHGGDVKLDGIKYTFIDDPNTGVLEYQKGNIDVVYLDSSLYPTYAKGELKDELYSFNPVGGYYLNFNVNEVKEVKVREAMTYAVDRKALCDSVLFGTAIPNSNFIQDGLIGADDSAEQFEYDPEKAKALLAEAGYPNGYDLTITVNTKYPTSVKIATAIQAQMAEAGIRVEIEQVDSAAWTDMKKAGKVTCGIGNWYVDYNDPDSMLYPMSDGRTDLSSSFFHNDEFKQLMIEGIQTEDTAKRQEIYAKADHILTHEQFPVVMLYNETLFYLKKPYVKNFEVTFTYRTMFKDADIEY
;
A
#
# COMPACT_ATOMS: atom_id res chain seq x y z
N GLY A 1 -16.42 24.51 10.49
CA GLY A 1 -15.48 23.68 11.26
C GLY A 1 -16.23 22.84 12.29
N MET A 2 -15.75 21.61 12.55
CA MET A 2 -16.31 20.74 13.59
C MET A 2 -16.05 21.39 14.96
N THR A 3 -17.11 21.74 15.69
CA THR A 3 -17.01 22.43 16.97
C THR A 3 -16.96 21.47 18.16
N VAL A 4 -17.46 20.25 18.01
CA VAL A 4 -17.42 19.19 19.04
C VAL A 4 -17.35 17.82 18.36
N LEU A 5 -16.43 16.98 18.82
CA LEU A 5 -16.33 15.58 18.46
C LEU A 5 -16.53 14.72 19.70
N TYR A 6 -17.57 13.88 19.71
CA TYR A 6 -17.79 12.91 20.79
C TYR A 6 -17.13 11.58 20.41
N GLY A 7 -16.29 11.05 21.29
CA GLY A 7 -15.59 9.80 21.10
C GLY A 7 -15.33 9.08 22.42
N THR A 8 -15.08 7.79 22.36
CA THR A 8 -14.78 6.93 23.51
C THR A 8 -13.27 6.66 23.67
N GLY A 9 -12.44 7.27 22.83
CA GLY A 9 -10.98 7.05 22.79
C GLY A 9 -10.22 7.70 23.96
N PRO A 10 -8.91 7.40 24.09
CA PRO A 10 -8.05 7.91 25.17
C PRO A 10 -7.79 9.42 25.10
N PHE A 11 -8.06 10.07 23.97
CA PHE A 11 -7.85 11.50 23.78
C PHE A 11 -9.09 12.17 23.20
N LYS A 12 -9.26 13.47 23.52
CA LYS A 12 -10.32 14.36 23.04
C LYS A 12 -9.75 15.41 22.10
N LEU A 13 -10.48 15.76 21.04
CA LEU A 13 -10.11 16.85 20.14
C LEU A 13 -10.22 18.20 20.85
N VAL A 14 -9.12 18.95 20.85
CA VAL A 14 -9.05 20.34 21.32
C VAL A 14 -9.19 21.29 20.12
N SER A 15 -8.38 21.10 19.10
CA SER A 15 -8.42 21.95 17.92
C SER A 15 -8.02 21.17 16.64
N TYR A 16 -8.62 21.58 15.53
CA TYR A 16 -8.24 21.20 14.18
C TYR A 16 -8.11 22.44 13.31
N LYS A 17 -6.94 22.65 12.75
CA LYS A 17 -6.67 23.76 11.81
C LYS A 17 -6.16 23.21 10.50
N THR A 18 -6.95 23.39 9.45
CA THR A 18 -6.60 22.93 8.08
C THR A 18 -5.23 23.45 7.67
N GLY A 19 -4.36 22.56 7.16
CA GLY A 19 -2.99 22.88 6.73
C GLY A 19 -2.01 23.20 7.86
N VAL A 20 -2.44 23.12 9.13
CA VAL A 20 -1.59 23.44 10.30
C VAL A 20 -1.41 22.23 11.19
N GLY A 21 -2.50 21.63 11.68
CA GLY A 21 -2.39 20.50 12.57
C GLY A 21 -3.63 20.19 13.41
N VAL A 22 -3.45 19.23 14.32
CA VAL A 22 -4.47 18.76 15.26
C VAL A 22 -3.90 18.76 16.67
N GLU A 23 -4.68 19.24 17.65
CA GLU A 23 -4.36 19.12 19.06
C GLU A 23 -5.40 18.25 19.77
N LEU A 24 -4.91 17.29 20.52
CA LEU A 24 -5.68 16.38 21.36
C LEU A 24 -5.25 16.54 22.82
N THR A 25 -6.18 16.39 23.75
CA THR A 25 -5.90 16.31 25.18
C THR A 25 -6.37 14.97 25.74
N LYS A 26 -5.80 14.54 26.83
CA LYS A 26 -6.22 13.34 27.59
C LYS A 26 -7.72 13.34 27.85
N ASN A 27 -8.33 12.18 27.70
CA ASN A 27 -9.73 11.96 28.05
C ASN A 27 -9.82 11.37 29.46
N GLU A 28 -10.12 12.20 30.44
CA GLU A 28 -10.25 11.81 31.85
C GLU A 28 -11.33 10.73 32.08
N ASN A 29 -12.27 10.59 31.16
CA ASN A 29 -13.35 9.60 31.21
C ASN A 29 -13.08 8.36 30.35
N TYR A 30 -11.83 8.14 29.95
CA TYR A 30 -11.48 6.97 29.14
C TYR A 30 -11.63 5.68 29.97
N HIS A 31 -12.40 4.72 29.43
CA HIS A 31 -12.73 3.47 30.14
C HIS A 31 -11.66 2.37 29.99
N GLY A 32 -10.67 2.54 29.09
CA GLY A 32 -9.65 1.54 28.76
C GLY A 32 -8.38 1.62 29.63
N GLY A 33 -8.45 2.25 30.81
CA GLY A 33 -7.35 2.38 31.77
C GLY A 33 -6.59 3.72 31.68
N ASP A 34 -5.47 3.81 32.38
CA ASP A 34 -4.68 5.03 32.46
C ASP A 34 -4.01 5.39 31.13
N VAL A 35 -3.99 6.67 30.86
CA VAL A 35 -3.26 7.29 29.74
C VAL A 35 -2.19 8.19 30.35
N LYS A 36 -0.94 8.00 29.94
CA LYS A 36 0.19 8.71 30.54
C LYS A 36 0.43 10.08 29.93
N LEU A 37 0.22 10.23 28.61
CA LEU A 37 0.36 11.50 27.92
C LEU A 37 -0.77 12.47 28.28
N ASP A 38 -0.44 13.73 28.54
CA ASP A 38 -1.43 14.80 28.74
C ASP A 38 -2.14 15.19 27.44
N GLY A 39 -1.50 14.99 26.30
CA GLY A 39 -2.06 15.28 24.98
C GLY A 39 -1.12 14.91 23.84
N ILE A 40 -1.62 15.14 22.62
CA ILE A 40 -0.90 14.89 21.38
C ILE A 40 -1.08 16.10 20.47
N LYS A 41 0.01 16.53 19.84
CA LYS A 41 -0.02 17.56 18.82
C LYS A 41 0.49 16.98 17.50
N TYR A 42 -0.37 16.94 16.50
CA TYR A 42 0.02 16.67 15.13
C TYR A 42 0.31 17.98 14.40
N THR A 43 1.44 18.07 13.74
CA THR A 43 1.81 19.19 12.86
C THR A 43 1.83 18.70 11.43
N PHE A 44 1.09 19.37 10.54
CA PHE A 44 1.10 19.02 9.12
C PHE A 44 2.29 19.70 8.45
N ILE A 45 3.17 18.90 7.88
CA ILE A 45 4.39 19.34 7.19
C ILE A 45 4.46 18.59 5.88
N ASP A 46 4.33 19.31 4.76
CA ASP A 46 4.29 18.70 3.43
C ASP A 46 5.67 18.29 2.91
N ASP A 47 6.71 19.04 3.30
CA ASP A 47 8.09 18.73 2.89
C ASP A 47 8.79 17.82 3.91
N PRO A 48 9.21 16.60 3.50
CA PRO A 48 9.82 15.64 4.42
C PRO A 48 11.12 16.14 5.07
N ASN A 49 11.93 16.94 4.35
CA ASN A 49 13.18 17.48 4.91
C ASN A 49 12.88 18.50 6.01
N THR A 50 11.87 19.33 5.81
CA THR A 50 11.39 20.26 6.84
C THR A 50 10.92 19.49 8.08
N GLY A 51 10.20 18.38 7.90
CA GLY A 51 9.80 17.51 9.01
C GLY A 51 10.97 17.03 9.84
N VAL A 52 12.02 16.54 9.18
CA VAL A 52 13.25 16.10 9.89
C VAL A 52 14.00 17.25 10.56
N LEU A 53 14.06 18.43 9.95
CA LEU A 53 14.66 19.61 10.57
C LEU A 53 13.94 20.02 11.86
N GLU A 54 12.59 19.98 11.87
CA GLU A 54 11.81 20.26 13.09
C GLU A 54 12.02 19.19 14.18
N TYR A 55 12.19 17.92 13.78
CA TYR A 55 12.58 16.84 14.68
C TYR A 55 13.97 17.08 15.29
N GLN A 56 14.97 17.45 14.48
CA GLN A 56 16.33 17.75 14.95
C GLN A 56 16.37 18.93 15.92
N LYS A 57 15.55 19.98 15.69
CA LYS A 57 15.39 21.13 16.61
C LYS A 57 14.67 20.78 17.91
N GLY A 58 14.06 19.59 18.02
CA GLY A 58 13.28 19.18 19.19
C GLY A 58 11.86 19.76 19.21
N ASN A 59 11.34 20.25 18.08
CA ASN A 59 9.97 20.74 17.96
C ASN A 59 8.95 19.61 17.70
N ILE A 60 9.44 18.44 17.29
CA ILE A 60 8.68 17.23 17.00
C ILE A 60 9.40 16.03 17.62
N ASP A 61 8.64 15.16 18.30
CA ASP A 61 9.15 13.98 18.99
C ASP A 61 9.21 12.73 18.10
N VAL A 62 8.32 12.66 17.10
CA VAL A 62 8.23 11.58 16.12
C VAL A 62 7.96 12.17 14.74
N VAL A 63 8.70 11.72 13.72
CA VAL A 63 8.48 12.11 12.32
C VAL A 63 8.59 10.91 11.40
N TYR A 64 7.59 10.71 10.54
CA TYR A 64 7.66 9.70 9.48
C TYR A 64 8.61 10.16 8.38
N LEU A 65 9.38 9.22 7.84
CA LEU A 65 10.35 9.48 6.77
C LEU A 65 9.80 9.03 5.42
N ASP A 66 10.02 9.85 4.41
CA ASP A 66 9.97 9.40 3.01
C ASP A 66 11.10 8.40 2.75
N SER A 67 10.86 7.36 1.94
CA SER A 67 11.83 6.32 1.62
C SER A 67 13.14 6.86 1.04
N SER A 68 13.10 7.99 0.31
CA SER A 68 14.29 8.65 -0.24
C SER A 68 15.24 9.20 0.82
N LEU A 69 14.78 9.42 2.05
CA LEU A 69 15.60 9.90 3.18
C LEU A 69 16.24 8.75 3.96
N TYR A 70 15.73 7.53 3.83
CA TYR A 70 16.24 6.37 4.56
C TYR A 70 17.75 6.17 4.43
N PRO A 71 18.40 6.19 3.23
CA PRO A 71 19.83 5.97 3.10
C PRO A 71 20.68 6.96 3.89
N THR A 72 20.20 8.19 4.07
CA THR A 72 20.88 9.24 4.83
C THR A 72 20.83 8.96 6.33
N TYR A 73 19.66 8.60 6.85
CA TYR A 73 19.48 8.44 8.30
C TYR A 73 19.85 7.05 8.80
N ALA A 74 19.81 6.03 7.95
CA ALA A 74 20.27 4.68 8.30
C ALA A 74 21.77 4.58 8.64
N LYS A 75 22.57 5.54 8.18
CA LYS A 75 24.04 5.60 8.41
C LYS A 75 24.47 6.86 9.14
N GLY A 76 23.56 7.78 9.42
CA GLY A 76 23.86 9.07 10.02
C GLY A 76 23.85 9.06 11.55
N GLU A 77 23.94 10.25 12.14
CA GLU A 77 23.93 10.46 13.59
C GLU A 77 22.61 10.02 14.26
N LEU A 78 21.51 10.02 13.50
CA LEU A 78 20.19 9.64 13.98
C LEU A 78 19.85 8.16 13.77
N LYS A 79 20.82 7.32 13.37
CA LYS A 79 20.58 5.88 13.09
C LYS A 79 19.97 5.12 14.27
N ASP A 80 20.32 5.50 15.51
CA ASP A 80 19.82 4.87 16.73
C ASP A 80 18.42 5.40 17.14
N GLU A 81 17.94 6.46 16.47
CA GLU A 81 16.60 7.00 16.59
C GLU A 81 15.69 6.58 15.41
N LEU A 82 16.24 5.82 14.43
CA LEU A 82 15.53 5.34 13.26
C LEU A 82 14.86 4.00 13.54
N TYR A 83 13.56 3.94 13.31
CA TYR A 83 12.74 2.75 13.44
C TYR A 83 12.06 2.42 12.12
N SER A 84 11.74 1.14 11.93
CA SER A 84 10.99 0.66 10.77
C SER A 84 9.84 -0.22 11.21
N PHE A 85 8.81 -0.30 10.36
CA PHE A 85 7.74 -1.28 10.49
C PHE A 85 7.21 -1.66 9.10
N ASN A 86 6.70 -2.87 8.98
CA ASN A 86 6.12 -3.38 7.76
C ASN A 86 4.60 -3.44 7.93
N PRO A 87 3.85 -2.49 7.38
CA PRO A 87 2.39 -2.63 7.35
C PRO A 87 2.01 -3.80 6.46
N VAL A 88 0.94 -4.49 6.78
CA VAL A 88 0.39 -5.52 5.90
C VAL A 88 -0.37 -4.81 4.77
N GLY A 89 0.27 -4.78 3.62
CA GLY A 89 -0.22 -4.07 2.44
C GLY A 89 0.94 -3.76 1.48
N GLY A 90 0.61 -3.27 0.31
CA GLY A 90 1.62 -2.98 -0.70
C GLY A 90 1.05 -2.33 -1.94
N TYR A 91 1.90 -2.20 -2.92
CA TYR A 91 1.62 -1.55 -4.19
C TYR A 91 1.46 -2.57 -5.30
N TYR A 92 0.55 -2.29 -6.23
CA TYR A 92 0.24 -3.15 -7.36
C TYR A 92 -0.16 -2.35 -8.60
N LEU A 93 0.03 -2.94 -9.78
CA LEU A 93 -0.69 -2.52 -10.97
C LEU A 93 -2.11 -3.08 -10.90
N ASN A 94 -3.08 -2.26 -11.22
CA ASN A 94 -4.49 -2.62 -11.23
C ASN A 94 -5.04 -2.41 -12.63
N PHE A 95 -5.54 -3.48 -13.26
CA PHE A 95 -6.07 -3.45 -14.63
C PHE A 95 -7.58 -3.39 -14.63
N ASN A 96 -8.15 -2.50 -15.43
CA ASN A 96 -9.55 -2.60 -15.81
C ASN A 96 -9.72 -3.79 -16.76
N VAL A 97 -10.32 -4.88 -16.27
CA VAL A 97 -10.47 -6.12 -17.04
C VAL A 97 -11.42 -5.99 -18.23
N ASN A 98 -12.22 -4.92 -18.29
CA ASN A 98 -13.07 -4.60 -19.45
C ASN A 98 -12.28 -3.95 -20.59
N GLU A 99 -11.13 -3.34 -20.30
CA GLU A 99 -10.21 -2.71 -21.25
C GLU A 99 -9.05 -3.63 -21.59
N VAL A 100 -8.37 -4.22 -20.60
CA VAL A 100 -7.31 -5.23 -20.76
C VAL A 100 -7.95 -6.62 -20.60
N LYS A 101 -8.69 -7.06 -21.63
CA LYS A 101 -9.59 -8.23 -21.56
C LYS A 101 -8.87 -9.56 -21.48
N GLU A 102 -7.80 -9.72 -22.26
CA GLU A 102 -7.09 -10.97 -22.39
C GLU A 102 -6.27 -11.26 -21.13
N VAL A 103 -6.55 -12.38 -20.47
CA VAL A 103 -5.82 -12.82 -19.28
C VAL A 103 -4.31 -12.93 -19.57
N LYS A 104 -3.93 -13.49 -20.72
CA LYS A 104 -2.52 -13.63 -21.13
C LYS A 104 -1.79 -12.29 -21.27
N VAL A 105 -2.49 -11.22 -21.66
CA VAL A 105 -1.90 -9.87 -21.69
C VAL A 105 -1.59 -9.41 -20.26
N ARG A 106 -2.51 -9.62 -19.31
CA ARG A 106 -2.28 -9.27 -17.90
C ARG A 106 -1.21 -10.16 -17.26
N GLU A 107 -1.18 -11.46 -17.61
CA GLU A 107 -0.12 -12.39 -17.22
C GLU A 107 1.25 -11.92 -17.76
N ALA A 108 1.33 -11.50 -19.02
CA ALA A 108 2.57 -10.96 -19.62
C ALA A 108 3.12 -9.76 -18.83
N MET A 109 2.24 -8.88 -18.33
CA MET A 109 2.65 -7.74 -17.50
C MET A 109 3.35 -8.17 -16.20
N THR A 110 2.99 -9.36 -15.68
CA THR A 110 3.61 -9.92 -14.47
C THR A 110 5.09 -10.25 -14.70
N TYR A 111 5.44 -10.81 -15.87
CA TYR A 111 6.82 -11.12 -16.25
C TYR A 111 7.57 -9.90 -16.80
N ALA A 112 6.86 -8.84 -17.20
CA ALA A 112 7.46 -7.62 -17.74
C ALA A 112 7.91 -6.62 -16.65
N VAL A 113 7.76 -6.95 -15.37
CA VAL A 113 8.14 -6.08 -14.24
C VAL A 113 9.26 -6.72 -13.43
N ASP A 114 10.43 -6.08 -13.41
CA ASP A 114 11.53 -6.38 -12.49
C ASP A 114 11.26 -5.74 -11.13
N ARG A 115 10.60 -6.49 -10.26
CA ARG A 115 10.24 -6.05 -8.90
C ARG A 115 11.48 -5.76 -8.06
N LYS A 116 12.53 -6.58 -8.22
CA LYS A 116 13.76 -6.41 -7.47
C LYS A 116 14.45 -5.10 -7.85
N ALA A 117 14.65 -4.84 -9.15
CA ALA A 117 15.24 -3.61 -9.63
C ALA A 117 14.41 -2.38 -9.22
N LEU A 118 13.06 -2.50 -9.23
CA LEU A 118 12.16 -1.45 -8.76
C LEU A 118 12.40 -1.14 -7.27
N CYS A 119 12.46 -2.16 -6.41
CA CYS A 119 12.71 -2.00 -4.98
C CYS A 119 14.11 -1.40 -4.71
N ASP A 120 15.13 -1.90 -5.38
CA ASP A 120 16.52 -1.47 -5.15
C ASP A 120 16.77 -0.03 -5.64
N SER A 121 16.29 0.31 -6.85
CA SER A 121 16.67 1.55 -7.53
C SER A 121 15.71 2.70 -7.29
N VAL A 122 14.39 2.44 -7.28
CA VAL A 122 13.36 3.49 -7.11
C VAL A 122 13.02 3.69 -5.64
N LEU A 123 13.01 2.59 -4.87
CA LEU A 123 12.61 2.58 -3.46
C LEU A 123 13.82 2.43 -2.50
N PHE A 124 15.05 2.60 -3.01
CA PHE A 124 16.27 2.64 -2.21
C PHE A 124 16.52 1.40 -1.32
N GLY A 125 16.03 0.23 -1.72
CA GLY A 125 16.11 -1.01 -0.94
C GLY A 125 15.19 -1.03 0.30
N THR A 126 14.19 -0.16 0.35
CA THR A 126 13.26 -0.04 1.48
C THR A 126 11.96 -0.81 1.31
N ALA A 127 11.82 -1.56 0.22
CA ALA A 127 10.63 -2.35 -0.07
C ALA A 127 10.99 -3.81 -0.36
N ILE A 128 10.05 -4.70 -0.18
CA ILE A 128 10.21 -6.14 -0.37
C ILE A 128 9.45 -6.53 -1.64
N PRO A 129 10.13 -7.05 -2.68
CA PRO A 129 9.47 -7.56 -3.88
C PRO A 129 8.41 -8.60 -3.51
N ASN A 130 7.25 -8.54 -4.12
CA ASN A 130 6.18 -9.50 -3.84
C ASN A 130 5.30 -9.74 -5.07
N SER A 131 4.82 -10.99 -5.23
CA SER A 131 3.91 -11.41 -6.29
C SER A 131 2.51 -11.78 -5.78
N ASN A 132 2.35 -12.05 -4.49
CA ASN A 132 1.10 -12.46 -3.88
C ASN A 132 0.34 -11.26 -3.30
N PHE A 133 -0.98 -11.29 -3.37
CA PHE A 133 -1.80 -10.21 -2.80
C PHE A 133 -1.95 -10.37 -1.29
N ILE A 134 -2.18 -11.60 -0.79
CA ILE A 134 -2.12 -11.91 0.64
C ILE A 134 -0.65 -12.03 1.06
N GLN A 135 -0.28 -11.28 2.08
CA GLN A 135 1.09 -11.17 2.57
C GLN A 135 1.33 -12.02 3.81
N ASP A 136 2.61 -12.30 4.07
CA ASP A 136 3.06 -13.01 5.26
C ASP A 136 2.48 -12.39 6.54
N GLY A 137 2.04 -13.27 7.44
CA GLY A 137 1.39 -12.88 8.69
C GLY A 137 -0.13 -12.85 8.63
N LEU A 138 -0.75 -12.95 7.45
CA LEU A 138 -2.18 -13.17 7.29
C LEU A 138 -2.49 -14.66 7.04
N ILE A 139 -3.66 -15.10 7.48
CA ILE A 139 -4.25 -16.39 7.07
C ILE A 139 -4.42 -16.34 5.54
N GLY A 140 -4.07 -17.42 4.84
CA GLY A 140 -4.13 -17.45 3.37
C GLY A 140 -2.82 -17.08 2.67
N ALA A 141 -1.81 -16.56 3.38
CA ALA A 141 -0.48 -16.41 2.82
C ALA A 141 0.08 -17.78 2.41
N ASP A 142 0.66 -17.85 1.23
CA ASP A 142 1.25 -19.06 0.68
C ASP A 142 2.70 -18.82 0.26
N ASP A 143 3.62 -19.13 1.16
CA ASP A 143 5.06 -19.00 0.93
C ASP A 143 5.57 -19.95 -0.16
N SER A 144 4.78 -20.94 -0.55
CA SER A 144 5.11 -21.88 -1.63
C SER A 144 4.62 -21.43 -3.00
N ALA A 145 3.80 -20.36 -3.06
CA ALA A 145 3.31 -19.84 -4.33
C ALA A 145 4.46 -19.33 -5.21
N GLU A 146 4.32 -19.53 -6.51
CA GLU A 146 5.33 -19.10 -7.50
C GLU A 146 5.53 -17.58 -7.39
N GLN A 147 6.79 -17.18 -7.24
CA GLN A 147 7.16 -15.77 -7.36
C GLN A 147 7.57 -15.50 -8.79
N PHE A 148 6.95 -14.50 -9.42
CA PHE A 148 7.23 -14.18 -10.82
C PHE A 148 8.54 -13.40 -10.96
N GLU A 149 9.53 -14.02 -11.58
CA GLU A 149 10.77 -13.36 -11.97
C GLU A 149 10.59 -12.53 -13.24
N TYR A 150 11.44 -11.52 -13.40
CA TYR A 150 11.48 -10.71 -14.61
C TYR A 150 11.93 -11.53 -15.80
N ASP A 151 11.07 -11.70 -16.78
CA ASP A 151 11.34 -12.44 -18.02
C ASP A 151 10.63 -11.75 -19.21
N PRO A 152 11.27 -10.75 -19.84
CA PRO A 152 10.67 -10.02 -20.95
C PRO A 152 10.45 -10.90 -22.19
N GLU A 153 11.21 -11.98 -22.38
CA GLU A 153 11.01 -12.90 -23.51
C GLU A 153 9.76 -13.78 -23.29
N LYS A 154 9.52 -14.25 -22.05
CA LYS A 154 8.26 -14.92 -21.70
C LYS A 154 7.08 -13.98 -21.85
N ALA A 155 7.21 -12.72 -21.44
CA ALA A 155 6.17 -11.70 -21.63
C ALA A 155 5.83 -11.49 -23.10
N LYS A 156 6.85 -11.40 -24.00
CA LYS A 156 6.65 -11.33 -25.45
C LYS A 156 5.91 -12.55 -26.01
N ALA A 157 6.29 -13.75 -25.55
CA ALA A 157 5.65 -14.99 -25.99
C ALA A 157 4.16 -15.00 -25.60
N LEU A 158 3.83 -14.62 -24.36
CA LEU A 158 2.45 -14.52 -23.89
C LEU A 158 1.64 -13.47 -24.67
N LEU A 159 2.23 -12.32 -24.99
CA LEU A 159 1.60 -11.31 -25.85
C LEU A 159 1.33 -11.86 -27.25
N ALA A 160 2.27 -12.57 -27.83
CA ALA A 160 2.09 -13.18 -29.17
C ALA A 160 0.96 -14.24 -29.14
N GLU A 161 0.89 -15.07 -28.11
CA GLU A 161 -0.18 -16.04 -27.90
C GLU A 161 -1.56 -15.37 -27.69
N ALA A 162 -1.57 -14.17 -27.09
CA ALA A 162 -2.76 -13.35 -26.92
C ALA A 162 -3.20 -12.61 -28.21
N GLY A 163 -2.42 -12.75 -29.31
CA GLY A 163 -2.72 -12.09 -30.59
C GLY A 163 -1.99 -10.77 -30.82
N TYR A 164 -1.00 -10.42 -29.99
CA TYR A 164 -0.22 -9.18 -30.06
C TYR A 164 1.27 -9.43 -30.36
N PRO A 165 1.64 -10.10 -31.48
CA PRO A 165 3.03 -10.44 -31.80
C PRO A 165 3.90 -9.19 -32.07
N ASN A 166 3.30 -8.05 -32.35
CA ASN A 166 3.98 -6.76 -32.60
C ASN A 166 4.01 -5.84 -31.37
N GLY A 167 3.70 -6.40 -30.18
CA GLY A 167 3.64 -5.67 -28.92
C GLY A 167 2.25 -5.13 -28.57
N TYR A 168 2.15 -4.49 -27.40
CA TYR A 168 0.89 -4.03 -26.80
C TYR A 168 1.01 -2.59 -26.36
N ASP A 169 -0.05 -1.78 -26.58
CA ASP A 169 -0.14 -0.40 -26.09
C ASP A 169 -0.90 -0.37 -24.77
N LEU A 170 -0.31 0.23 -23.74
CA LEU A 170 -0.88 0.33 -22.39
C LEU A 170 -0.78 1.77 -21.88
N THR A 171 -1.88 2.31 -21.36
CA THR A 171 -1.86 3.56 -20.60
C THR A 171 -1.83 3.25 -19.10
N ILE A 172 -0.80 3.75 -18.40
CA ILE A 172 -0.72 3.73 -16.93
C ILE A 172 -1.08 5.12 -16.41
N THR A 173 -2.23 5.23 -15.76
CA THR A 173 -2.68 6.48 -15.13
C THR A 173 -2.12 6.54 -13.70
N VAL A 174 -1.54 7.67 -13.31
CA VAL A 174 -0.96 7.89 -11.98
C VAL A 174 -1.50 9.17 -11.34
N ASN A 175 -1.73 9.11 -10.02
CA ASN A 175 -2.13 10.27 -9.23
C ASN A 175 -0.90 11.07 -8.81
N THR A 176 -0.78 12.32 -9.25
CA THR A 176 0.36 13.21 -8.98
C THR A 176 0.51 13.61 -7.50
N LYS A 177 -0.52 13.38 -6.68
CA LYS A 177 -0.41 13.50 -5.21
C LYS A 177 0.68 12.58 -4.64
N TYR A 178 1.00 11.49 -5.33
CA TYR A 178 1.98 10.49 -4.90
C TYR A 178 3.18 10.48 -5.88
N PRO A 179 4.20 11.32 -5.67
CA PRO A 179 5.35 11.43 -6.58
C PRO A 179 6.09 10.11 -6.81
N THR A 180 6.11 9.23 -5.80
CA THR A 180 6.69 7.89 -5.89
C THR A 180 5.98 7.03 -6.95
N SER A 181 4.66 7.15 -7.09
CA SER A 181 3.90 6.43 -8.14
C SER A 181 4.33 6.84 -9.55
N VAL A 182 4.69 8.12 -9.76
CA VAL A 182 5.21 8.59 -11.05
C VAL A 182 6.58 7.96 -11.35
N LYS A 183 7.47 7.88 -10.35
CA LYS A 183 8.79 7.23 -10.48
C LYS A 183 8.65 5.74 -10.77
N ILE A 184 7.73 5.06 -10.07
CA ILE A 184 7.40 3.64 -10.30
C ILE A 184 6.90 3.44 -11.73
N ALA A 185 5.93 4.23 -12.19
CA ALA A 185 5.41 4.13 -13.56
C ALA A 185 6.51 4.32 -14.61
N THR A 186 7.42 5.29 -14.39
CA THR A 186 8.56 5.54 -15.28
C THR A 186 9.53 4.35 -15.34
N ALA A 187 9.82 3.73 -14.21
CA ALA A 187 10.67 2.54 -14.17
C ALA A 187 9.99 1.34 -14.87
N ILE A 188 8.71 1.11 -14.59
CA ILE A 188 7.91 0.05 -15.22
C ILE A 188 7.80 0.29 -16.72
N GLN A 189 7.62 1.52 -17.20
CA GLN A 189 7.61 1.85 -18.62
C GLN A 189 8.88 1.38 -19.33
N ALA A 190 10.06 1.63 -18.72
CA ALA A 190 11.33 1.19 -19.29
C ALA A 190 11.45 -0.34 -19.31
N GLN A 191 11.06 -1.02 -18.25
CA GLN A 191 11.10 -2.49 -18.15
C GLN A 191 10.14 -3.15 -19.15
N MET A 192 8.90 -2.67 -19.22
CA MET A 192 7.86 -3.19 -20.13
C MET A 192 8.21 -2.98 -21.60
N ALA A 193 8.99 -1.95 -21.93
CA ALA A 193 9.47 -1.74 -23.32
C ALA A 193 10.32 -2.89 -23.83
N GLU A 194 11.10 -3.55 -22.97
CA GLU A 194 11.89 -4.74 -23.31
C GLU A 194 11.01 -5.92 -23.68
N ALA A 195 9.80 -6.01 -23.11
CA ALA A 195 8.79 -6.99 -23.48
C ALA A 195 7.92 -6.58 -24.68
N GLY A 196 8.22 -5.45 -25.33
CA GLY A 196 7.43 -4.92 -26.45
C GLY A 196 6.12 -4.25 -26.03
N ILE A 197 5.97 -3.90 -24.76
CA ILE A 197 4.81 -3.14 -24.25
C ILE A 197 5.14 -1.66 -24.28
N ARG A 198 4.37 -0.90 -25.06
CA ARG A 198 4.52 0.55 -25.19
C ARG A 198 3.62 1.24 -24.16
N VAL A 199 4.23 1.70 -23.08
CA VAL A 199 3.51 2.36 -21.99
C VAL A 199 3.43 3.86 -22.21
N GLU A 200 2.22 4.43 -22.18
CA GLU A 200 1.96 5.85 -22.02
C GLU A 200 1.64 6.13 -20.54
N ILE A 201 2.29 7.15 -19.94
CA ILE A 201 2.03 7.55 -18.56
C ILE A 201 1.11 8.77 -18.55
N GLU A 202 -0.11 8.59 -18.07
CA GLU A 202 -1.09 9.64 -17.88
C GLU A 202 -1.04 10.15 -16.43
N GLN A 203 -0.66 11.41 -16.23
CA GLN A 203 -0.57 12.03 -14.91
C GLN A 203 -1.79 12.90 -14.64
N VAL A 204 -2.50 12.62 -13.55
CA VAL A 204 -3.73 13.33 -13.18
C VAL A 204 -3.70 13.74 -11.71
N ASP A 205 -4.46 14.78 -11.34
CA ASP A 205 -4.66 15.14 -9.94
C ASP A 205 -5.64 14.18 -9.21
N SER A 206 -5.76 14.32 -7.89
CA SER A 206 -6.59 13.42 -7.07
C SER A 206 -8.09 13.47 -7.39
N ALA A 207 -8.61 14.61 -7.87
CA ALA A 207 -10.01 14.72 -8.23
C ALA A 207 -10.28 13.99 -9.54
N ALA A 208 -9.47 14.28 -10.57
CA ALA A 208 -9.54 13.61 -11.86
C ALA A 208 -9.31 12.08 -11.70
N TRP A 209 -8.34 11.66 -10.90
CA TRP A 209 -8.11 10.26 -10.58
C TRP A 209 -9.37 9.56 -10.04
N THR A 210 -10.02 10.18 -9.06
CA THR A 210 -11.23 9.62 -8.45
C THR A 210 -12.38 9.51 -9.45
N ASP A 211 -12.58 10.54 -10.27
CA ASP A 211 -13.64 10.57 -11.28
C ASP A 211 -13.38 9.55 -12.40
N MET A 212 -12.14 9.45 -12.89
CA MET A 212 -11.75 8.46 -13.89
C MET A 212 -11.93 7.02 -13.40
N LYS A 213 -11.52 6.72 -12.15
CA LYS A 213 -11.76 5.40 -11.53
C LYS A 213 -13.24 5.04 -11.54
N LYS A 214 -14.10 5.91 -11.02
CA LYS A 214 -15.53 5.67 -10.96
C LYS A 214 -16.16 5.51 -12.33
N ALA A 215 -15.65 6.23 -13.33
CA ALA A 215 -16.13 6.18 -14.71
C ALA A 215 -15.57 4.99 -15.52
N GLY A 216 -14.71 4.14 -14.93
CA GLY A 216 -14.04 3.03 -15.63
C GLY A 216 -13.06 3.47 -16.71
N LYS A 217 -12.50 4.67 -16.62
CA LYS A 217 -11.58 5.25 -17.62
C LYS A 217 -10.11 5.02 -17.31
N VAL A 218 -9.77 4.42 -16.19
CA VAL A 218 -8.40 4.01 -15.86
C VAL A 218 -8.16 2.63 -16.43
N THR A 219 -7.39 2.50 -17.50
CA THR A 219 -7.05 1.22 -18.12
C THR A 219 -6.12 0.40 -17.25
N CYS A 220 -5.05 1.02 -16.77
CA CYS A 220 -4.13 0.50 -15.77
C CYS A 220 -3.78 1.62 -14.80
N GLY A 221 -3.75 1.34 -13.51
CA GLY A 221 -3.37 2.29 -12.49
C GLY A 221 -2.38 1.70 -11.49
N ILE A 222 -1.58 2.55 -10.83
CA ILE A 222 -0.83 2.14 -9.66
C ILE A 222 -1.72 2.34 -8.45
N GLY A 223 -2.07 1.24 -7.80
CA GLY A 223 -2.85 1.19 -6.57
C GLY A 223 -2.00 0.76 -5.39
N ASN A 224 -2.52 0.99 -4.22
CA ASN A 224 -2.01 0.42 -2.98
C ASN A 224 -3.18 0.03 -2.08
N TRP A 225 -2.94 -0.95 -1.22
CA TRP A 225 -3.90 -1.33 -0.19
C TRP A 225 -3.17 -1.78 1.06
N TYR A 226 -3.71 -1.41 2.19
CA TYR A 226 -3.29 -1.86 3.51
C TYR A 226 -4.50 -2.38 4.26
N VAL A 227 -4.33 -3.46 5.00
CA VAL A 227 -5.43 -4.06 5.75
C VAL A 227 -5.98 -3.08 6.81
N ASP A 228 -7.29 -3.02 6.93
CA ASP A 228 -7.96 -2.24 7.98
C ASP A 228 -8.02 -3.00 9.31
N TYR A 229 -7.95 -4.33 9.25
CA TYR A 229 -7.95 -5.25 10.39
C TYR A 229 -7.22 -6.55 10.03
N ASN A 230 -6.81 -7.32 11.04
CA ASN A 230 -5.99 -8.52 10.87
C ASN A 230 -6.83 -9.72 10.37
N ASP A 231 -7.23 -9.66 9.13
CA ASP A 231 -7.93 -10.75 8.45
C ASP A 231 -7.67 -10.69 6.93
N PRO A 232 -7.51 -11.82 6.24
CA PRO A 232 -7.31 -11.86 4.79
C PRO A 232 -8.50 -11.29 4.00
N ASP A 233 -9.71 -11.34 4.56
CA ASP A 233 -10.87 -10.66 4.00
C ASP A 233 -10.59 -9.17 3.76
N SER A 234 -9.97 -8.50 4.73
CA SER A 234 -9.57 -7.11 4.58
C SER A 234 -8.60 -6.87 3.43
N MET A 235 -7.69 -7.82 3.17
CA MET A 235 -6.74 -7.71 2.06
C MET A 235 -7.41 -7.90 0.70
N LEU A 236 -8.29 -8.88 0.56
CA LEU A 236 -8.94 -9.22 -0.70
C LEU A 236 -10.18 -8.37 -1.02
N TYR A 237 -10.73 -7.67 -0.03
CA TYR A 237 -11.96 -6.89 -0.13
C TYR A 237 -11.98 -5.88 -1.30
N PRO A 238 -10.89 -5.16 -1.65
CA PRO A 238 -10.90 -4.26 -2.80
C PRO A 238 -11.19 -4.93 -4.13
N MET A 239 -10.91 -6.24 -4.23
CA MET A 239 -11.14 -7.03 -5.44
C MET A 239 -12.52 -7.67 -5.49
N SER A 240 -13.34 -7.51 -4.43
CA SER A 240 -14.69 -8.04 -4.38
C SER A 240 -15.64 -7.31 -5.33
N ASP A 241 -16.68 -7.99 -5.76
CA ASP A 241 -17.72 -7.45 -6.65
C ASP A 241 -18.27 -6.09 -6.19
N GLY A 242 -18.38 -5.17 -7.14
CA GLY A 242 -18.99 -3.86 -6.91
C GLY A 242 -18.12 -2.86 -6.15
N ARG A 243 -16.86 -3.21 -5.80
CA ARG A 243 -15.92 -2.32 -5.10
C ARG A 243 -15.11 -1.43 -6.04
N THR A 244 -15.73 -0.92 -7.08
CA THR A 244 -15.09 0.01 -8.05
C THR A 244 -14.66 1.34 -7.42
N ASP A 245 -15.15 1.66 -6.23
CA ASP A 245 -14.70 2.78 -5.41
C ASP A 245 -13.30 2.56 -4.80
N LEU A 246 -12.94 1.31 -4.52
CA LEU A 246 -11.63 0.93 -3.97
C LEU A 246 -10.65 0.49 -5.09
N SER A 247 -11.12 -0.36 -5.99
CA SER A 247 -10.34 -0.86 -7.13
C SER A 247 -10.98 -0.44 -8.45
N SER A 248 -10.16 -0.06 -9.43
CA SER A 248 -10.62 0.18 -10.81
C SER A 248 -10.58 -1.07 -11.68
N SER A 249 -10.43 -2.27 -11.09
CA SER A 249 -10.27 -3.50 -11.84
C SER A 249 -11.53 -3.96 -12.56
N PHE A 250 -12.71 -3.66 -12.04
CA PHE A 250 -14.00 -4.20 -12.51
C PHE A 250 -13.98 -5.74 -12.57
N PHE A 251 -13.13 -6.34 -11.78
CA PHE A 251 -12.97 -7.79 -11.72
C PHE A 251 -14.23 -8.45 -11.21
N HIS A 252 -14.64 -9.50 -11.90
CA HIS A 252 -15.72 -10.37 -11.51
C HIS A 252 -15.34 -11.83 -11.77
N ASN A 253 -15.45 -12.65 -10.75
CA ASN A 253 -15.21 -14.10 -10.82
C ASN A 253 -16.09 -14.79 -9.77
N ASP A 254 -16.97 -15.70 -10.23
CA ASP A 254 -17.94 -16.37 -9.35
C ASP A 254 -17.25 -17.26 -8.30
N GLU A 255 -16.15 -17.93 -8.65
CA GLU A 255 -15.39 -18.77 -7.73
C GLU A 255 -14.72 -17.93 -6.65
N PHE A 256 -14.05 -16.84 -7.02
CA PHE A 256 -13.45 -15.89 -6.08
C PHE A 256 -14.51 -15.37 -5.11
N LYS A 257 -15.64 -14.94 -5.62
CA LYS A 257 -16.77 -14.46 -4.81
C LYS A 257 -17.27 -15.51 -3.82
N GLN A 258 -17.40 -16.75 -4.26
CA GLN A 258 -17.85 -17.85 -3.38
C GLN A 258 -16.81 -18.15 -2.30
N LEU A 259 -15.50 -18.14 -2.62
CA LEU A 259 -14.42 -18.29 -1.65
C LEU A 259 -14.41 -17.19 -0.61
N MET A 260 -14.64 -15.93 -1.00
CA MET A 260 -14.76 -14.81 -0.06
C MET A 260 -15.91 -15.01 0.93
N ILE A 261 -17.07 -15.46 0.46
CA ILE A 261 -18.23 -15.77 1.32
C ILE A 261 -17.92 -16.93 2.27
N GLU A 262 -17.35 -18.02 1.74
CA GLU A 262 -17.00 -19.18 2.53
C GLU A 262 -15.92 -18.88 3.59
N GLY A 263 -14.90 -18.10 3.23
CA GLY A 263 -13.82 -17.70 4.13
C GLY A 263 -14.32 -16.92 5.35
N ILE A 264 -15.26 -15.99 5.16
CA ILE A 264 -15.89 -15.23 6.24
C ILE A 264 -16.73 -16.12 7.16
N GLN A 265 -17.37 -17.15 6.62
CA GLN A 265 -18.26 -18.06 7.37
C GLN A 265 -17.52 -19.23 8.03
N THR A 266 -16.25 -19.45 7.70
CA THR A 266 -15.47 -20.59 8.21
C THR A 266 -14.71 -20.19 9.48
N GLU A 267 -14.94 -20.92 10.59
CA GLU A 267 -14.23 -20.70 11.86
C GLU A 267 -12.90 -21.48 11.96
N ASP A 268 -12.79 -22.61 11.25
CA ASP A 268 -11.58 -23.44 11.25
C ASP A 268 -10.43 -22.72 10.52
N THR A 269 -9.35 -22.45 11.25
CA THR A 269 -8.21 -21.69 10.75
C THR A 269 -7.50 -22.38 9.58
N ALA A 270 -7.34 -23.71 9.63
CA ALA A 270 -6.65 -24.44 8.56
C ALA A 270 -7.48 -24.41 7.27
N LYS A 271 -8.79 -24.59 7.39
CA LYS A 271 -9.70 -24.49 6.25
C LYS A 271 -9.75 -23.06 5.70
N ARG A 272 -9.75 -22.05 6.56
CA ARG A 272 -9.64 -20.64 6.12
C ARG A 272 -8.34 -20.37 5.36
N GLN A 273 -7.23 -20.94 5.81
CA GLN A 273 -5.94 -20.87 5.13
C GLN A 273 -6.06 -21.35 3.67
N GLU A 274 -6.66 -22.52 3.44
CA GLU A 274 -6.84 -23.10 2.11
C GLU A 274 -7.77 -22.23 1.24
N ILE A 275 -8.88 -21.75 1.81
CA ILE A 275 -9.86 -20.92 1.10
C ILE A 275 -9.24 -19.61 0.60
N TYR A 276 -8.54 -18.89 1.48
CA TYR A 276 -7.98 -17.60 1.13
C TYR A 276 -6.72 -17.73 0.26
N ALA A 277 -5.89 -18.76 0.45
CA ALA A 277 -4.80 -19.06 -0.47
C ALA A 277 -5.31 -19.31 -1.89
N LYS A 278 -6.42 -20.05 -2.03
CA LYS A 278 -7.05 -20.27 -3.33
C LYS A 278 -7.64 -18.98 -3.92
N ALA A 279 -8.23 -18.13 -3.10
CA ALA A 279 -8.75 -16.83 -3.56
C ALA A 279 -7.62 -15.91 -4.04
N ASP A 280 -6.50 -15.88 -3.32
CA ASP A 280 -5.31 -15.12 -3.74
C ASP A 280 -4.71 -15.67 -5.05
N HIS A 281 -4.64 -16.99 -5.18
CA HIS A 281 -4.16 -17.65 -6.40
C HIS A 281 -4.99 -17.28 -7.64
N ILE A 282 -6.31 -17.18 -7.51
CA ILE A 282 -7.18 -16.70 -8.60
C ILE A 282 -6.78 -15.29 -9.03
N LEU A 283 -6.49 -14.38 -8.10
CA LEU A 283 -6.12 -13.01 -8.42
C LEU A 283 -4.73 -12.92 -9.05
N THR A 284 -3.77 -13.65 -8.50
CA THR A 284 -2.34 -13.42 -8.78
C THR A 284 -1.76 -14.39 -9.80
N HIS A 285 -2.39 -15.58 -10.03
CA HIS A 285 -1.86 -16.65 -10.86
C HIS A 285 -2.81 -17.12 -11.97
N GLU A 286 -4.11 -16.79 -11.89
CA GLU A 286 -5.06 -17.24 -12.92
C GLU A 286 -5.68 -16.11 -13.72
N GLN A 287 -6.12 -15.02 -13.05
CA GLN A 287 -6.92 -13.96 -13.67
C GLN A 287 -6.17 -12.63 -13.83
N PHE A 288 -5.20 -12.35 -12.99
CA PHE A 288 -4.32 -11.18 -13.04
C PHE A 288 -5.06 -9.82 -13.16
N PRO A 289 -6.16 -9.57 -12.42
CA PRO A 289 -6.74 -8.23 -12.37
C PRO A 289 -5.78 -7.24 -11.69
N VAL A 290 -4.84 -7.76 -10.93
CA VAL A 290 -3.75 -7.04 -10.26
C VAL A 290 -2.42 -7.73 -10.50
N VAL A 291 -1.35 -6.96 -10.56
CA VAL A 291 0.04 -7.44 -10.54
C VAL A 291 0.73 -6.80 -9.36
N MET A 292 0.99 -7.58 -8.31
CA MET A 292 1.71 -7.10 -7.13
C MET A 292 3.13 -6.67 -7.51
N LEU A 293 3.57 -5.58 -6.92
CA LEU A 293 4.88 -4.99 -7.14
C LEU A 293 5.79 -5.22 -5.93
N TYR A 294 5.34 -4.77 -4.76
CA TYR A 294 6.13 -4.85 -3.53
C TYR A 294 5.27 -4.62 -2.29
N ASN A 295 5.79 -5.08 -1.16
CA ASN A 295 5.36 -4.70 0.17
C ASN A 295 6.22 -3.54 0.67
N GLU A 296 5.60 -2.54 1.27
CA GLU A 296 6.30 -1.35 1.73
C GLU A 296 6.89 -1.57 3.13
N THR A 297 8.09 -1.04 3.36
CA THR A 297 8.62 -0.80 4.69
C THR A 297 8.57 0.69 4.96
N LEU A 298 7.95 1.08 6.05
CA LEU A 298 7.82 2.46 6.49
C LEU A 298 8.83 2.78 7.60
N PHE A 299 9.28 4.02 7.64
CA PHE A 299 10.32 4.47 8.54
C PHE A 299 9.86 5.70 9.33
N TYR A 300 10.36 5.82 10.55
CA TYR A 300 10.16 7.03 11.35
C TYR A 300 11.36 7.26 12.28
N LEU A 301 11.65 8.52 12.55
CA LEU A 301 12.54 8.91 13.63
C LEU A 301 11.71 9.14 14.89
N LYS A 302 12.21 8.69 16.03
CA LYS A 302 11.56 8.80 17.33
C LYS A 302 12.59 9.13 18.40
N LYS A 303 12.35 10.18 19.18
CA LYS A 303 13.21 10.57 20.30
C LYS A 303 13.33 9.46 21.34
N PRO A 304 14.54 9.21 21.91
CA PRO A 304 14.78 8.12 22.85
C PRO A 304 13.91 8.17 24.11
N TYR A 305 13.46 9.36 24.51
CA TYR A 305 12.58 9.55 25.66
C TYR A 305 11.10 9.24 25.38
N VAL A 306 10.71 9.04 24.11
CA VAL A 306 9.37 8.57 23.74
C VAL A 306 9.31 7.05 23.91
N LYS A 307 8.58 6.58 24.92
CA LYS A 307 8.41 5.16 25.25
C LYS A 307 7.05 4.63 24.82
N ASN A 308 6.97 3.32 24.58
CA ASN A 308 5.73 2.60 24.26
C ASN A 308 4.92 3.22 23.10
N PHE A 309 5.61 3.93 22.20
CA PHE A 309 5.04 4.37 20.94
C PHE A 309 5.03 3.20 19.97
N GLU A 310 3.87 2.85 19.46
CA GLU A 310 3.68 1.71 18.56
C GLU A 310 3.00 2.14 17.27
N VAL A 311 3.47 1.61 16.15
CA VAL A 311 2.77 1.64 14.87
C VAL A 311 2.35 0.21 14.54
N THR A 312 1.06 0.00 14.37
CA THR A 312 0.52 -1.33 14.13
C THR A 312 0.68 -1.76 12.69
N PHE A 313 0.56 -3.05 12.42
CA PHE A 313 0.58 -3.63 11.06
C PHE A 313 -0.53 -3.06 10.14
N THR A 314 -1.61 -2.47 10.71
CA THR A 314 -2.67 -1.76 9.97
C THR A 314 -2.34 -0.29 9.72
N TYR A 315 -1.08 0.11 9.89
CA TYR A 315 -0.61 1.50 9.74
C TYR A 315 -1.36 2.48 10.67
N ARG A 316 -1.64 2.04 11.91
CA ARG A 316 -2.26 2.89 12.94
C ARG A 316 -1.24 3.19 14.03
N THR A 317 -1.13 4.45 14.41
CA THR A 317 -0.30 4.86 15.54
C THR A 317 -1.09 4.73 16.83
N MET A 318 -0.54 4.01 17.80
CA MET A 318 -1.14 3.77 19.10
C MET A 318 -0.47 4.63 20.17
N PHE A 319 -1.23 5.55 20.76
CA PHE A 319 -0.74 6.48 21.81
C PHE A 319 -1.25 6.16 23.20
N LYS A 320 -2.12 5.17 23.36
CA LYS A 320 -2.74 4.86 24.66
C LYS A 320 -1.70 4.59 25.74
N ASP A 321 -0.68 3.80 25.40
CA ASP A 321 0.37 3.36 26.31
C ASP A 321 1.68 4.15 26.16
N ALA A 322 1.69 5.11 25.23
CA ALA A 322 2.86 5.96 24.99
C ALA A 322 3.15 6.85 26.22
N ASP A 323 4.44 7.10 26.45
CA ASP A 323 4.96 7.86 27.58
C ASP A 323 6.17 8.72 27.19
N ILE A 324 6.46 9.73 27.98
CA ILE A 324 7.66 10.57 27.86
C ILE A 324 8.50 10.40 29.12
N GLU A 325 9.68 9.81 28.99
CA GLU A 325 10.64 9.56 30.07
C GLU A 325 11.99 10.19 29.73
N TYR A 326 12.31 11.33 30.38
CA TYR A 326 13.56 12.08 30.19
C TYR A 326 14.73 11.48 30.97
#